data_15ec6a481911de99c67ceb88f80d0f38
#
_entry.id   15ec6a481911de99c67ceb88f80d0f38
#
_cell.length_a   1.000
_cell.length_b   1.000
_cell.length_c   1.000
_cell.angle_alpha   90.00
_cell.angle_beta   90.00
_cell.angle_gamma   90.00
#
_symmetry.space_group_name_H-M   'P 1'
#
loop_
_entity.id
_entity.type
_entity.pdbx_description
1 polymer ?
#
loop_
_entity_poly.entity_id
_entity_poly.type
_entity_poly.pdbx_seq_one_letter_code
_entity_poly.pdbx_strand_id
1 'polypeptide(L)'
;MKKLFIICLSILLFNNTNAQENSELKFETNFYDAVNKWVVLPKKSTDSIYTYGFIYIDISAGITIQLGGSFYIDKNKKYIGNAEPALQITKKRLDNPNIVKMAVLDDKKIAELNLAKEPDWLIHYKFSEDSVENLKQLGYHFNHVGACEKALLYLNKAYKKEPHHKGLEFEIAYAYNHLGQYDKSIPILEKALKNDSKNYSFYRELGYAYSKLNKLDMAEKTYKKGISLSDSNFEKSEMAVNMAQGYFLIKNKAKFDEWAKITRKYAEKDSQYARYIDLFEKEWDNKR
;
A
#
# COMPACT_ATOMS: atom_id res chain seq x y z
N MET A 1 -11.98 14.60 -26.75
CA MET A 1 -11.69 13.22 -26.32
C MET A 1 -11.52 13.24 -24.81
N LYS A 2 -12.56 12.83 -24.06
CA LYS A 2 -12.58 12.87 -22.58
C LYS A 2 -11.89 11.63 -22.05
N LYS A 3 -10.86 11.80 -21.23
CA LYS A 3 -10.16 10.74 -20.52
C LYS A 3 -11.10 10.16 -19.46
N LEU A 4 -11.50 8.91 -19.61
CA LEU A 4 -12.27 8.19 -18.60
C LEU A 4 -11.28 7.48 -17.66
N PHE A 5 -11.02 8.10 -16.51
CA PHE A 5 -10.39 7.45 -15.37
C PHE A 5 -11.46 6.62 -14.68
N ILE A 6 -11.36 5.29 -14.72
CA ILE A 6 -12.15 4.43 -13.85
C ILE A 6 -11.38 4.27 -12.55
N ILE A 7 -11.70 5.16 -11.61
CA ILE A 7 -11.37 5.01 -10.19
C ILE A 7 -12.47 4.10 -9.64
N CYS A 8 -12.10 2.99 -9.03
CA CYS A 8 -13.00 2.25 -8.16
C CYS A 8 -13.36 3.14 -6.97
N LEU A 9 -14.50 3.80 -7.07
CA LEU A 9 -15.03 4.69 -6.07
C LEU A 9 -15.95 3.89 -5.13
N SER A 10 -15.41 3.38 -4.04
CA SER A 10 -16.21 3.12 -2.86
C SER A 10 -16.37 4.46 -2.13
N ILE A 11 -17.38 5.21 -2.53
CA ILE A 11 -17.76 6.47 -1.87
C ILE A 11 -18.43 6.12 -0.56
N LEU A 12 -17.66 6.19 0.53
CA LEU A 12 -18.21 6.55 1.82
C LEU A 12 -18.19 8.09 1.90
N LEU A 13 -19.31 8.69 1.57
CA LEU A 13 -19.58 10.09 1.80
C LEU A 13 -19.57 10.36 3.31
N PHE A 14 -18.40 10.74 3.83
CA PHE A 14 -18.38 11.49 5.07
C PHE A 14 -18.56 12.97 4.71
N ASN A 15 -19.74 13.48 4.94
CA ASN A 15 -19.99 14.92 4.98
C ASN A 15 -19.11 15.51 6.08
N ASN A 16 -17.98 16.11 5.70
CA ASN A 16 -17.20 16.98 6.56
C ASN A 16 -17.95 18.30 6.70
N THR A 17 -18.78 18.40 7.69
CA THR A 17 -19.29 19.69 8.14
C THR A 17 -18.39 20.22 9.26
N ASN A 18 -17.65 21.26 8.97
CA ASN A 18 -17.19 22.35 9.81
C ASN A 18 -17.40 22.21 11.33
N ALA A 19 -16.43 21.63 12.03
CA ALA A 19 -16.26 21.79 13.47
C ALA A 19 -14.79 21.63 13.89
N GLN A 20 -13.86 22.28 13.17
CA GLN A 20 -12.43 22.22 13.54
C GLN A 20 -11.76 23.59 13.48
N GLU A 21 -12.51 24.63 13.80
CA GLU A 21 -12.07 26.02 13.71
C GLU A 21 -11.31 26.55 14.95
N ASN A 22 -10.62 25.75 15.77
CA ASN A 22 -9.76 26.36 16.80
C ASN A 22 -8.68 25.42 17.39
N SER A 23 -8.36 24.28 16.78
CA SER A 23 -7.24 23.48 17.26
C SER A 23 -6.00 23.72 16.36
N GLU A 24 -4.85 23.98 16.98
CA GLU A 24 -3.54 24.01 16.31
C GLU A 24 -3.15 22.66 15.70
N LEU A 25 -4.03 21.62 15.81
CA LEU A 25 -3.85 20.27 15.28
C LEU A 25 -4.25 20.22 13.81
N LYS A 26 -3.27 19.93 12.95
CA LYS A 26 -3.47 19.74 11.52
C LYS A 26 -3.48 18.25 11.20
N PHE A 27 -4.65 17.69 10.90
CA PHE A 27 -4.82 16.29 10.51
C PHE A 27 -4.57 16.11 9.02
N GLU A 28 -3.31 16.23 8.59
CA GLU A 28 -2.92 16.18 7.18
C GLU A 28 -1.78 15.19 6.90
N THR A 29 -1.21 14.56 7.95
CA THR A 29 -0.07 13.66 7.82
C THR A 29 -0.53 12.20 7.69
N ASN A 30 -0.06 11.51 6.67
CA ASN A 30 -0.27 10.07 6.57
C ASN A 30 0.55 9.34 7.64
N PHE A 31 0.05 8.23 8.16
CA PHE A 31 0.73 7.50 9.24
C PHE A 31 2.15 7.04 8.85
N TYR A 32 2.36 6.66 7.59
CA TYR A 32 3.68 6.27 7.09
C TYR A 32 4.67 7.44 6.94
N ASP A 33 4.19 8.70 7.01
CA ASP A 33 5.00 9.92 7.08
C ASP A 33 5.31 10.34 8.53
N ALA A 34 4.64 9.70 9.48
CA ALA A 34 4.75 9.96 10.91
C ALA A 34 5.53 8.87 11.69
N VAL A 35 6.25 8.00 10.99
CA VAL A 35 7.11 6.99 11.64
C VAL A 35 8.13 7.68 12.55
N ASN A 36 8.33 7.14 13.75
CA ASN A 36 9.12 7.67 14.85
C ASN A 36 8.65 9.04 15.37
N LYS A 37 7.32 9.26 15.35
CA LYS A 37 6.71 10.49 15.87
C LYS A 37 5.52 10.20 16.77
N TRP A 38 5.29 11.09 17.72
CA TRP A 38 4.04 11.18 18.44
C TRP A 38 2.96 11.80 17.55
N VAL A 39 1.81 11.17 17.50
CA VAL A 39 0.66 11.59 16.68
C VAL A 39 -0.61 11.66 17.50
N VAL A 40 -1.54 12.48 17.03
CA VAL A 40 -2.91 12.57 17.54
C VAL A 40 -3.83 11.92 16.51
N LEU A 41 -4.69 11.03 16.97
CA LEU A 41 -5.74 10.44 16.17
C LEU A 41 -6.92 11.42 16.02
N PRO A 42 -7.57 11.50 14.84
CA PRO A 42 -8.77 12.29 14.70
C PRO A 42 -9.87 11.72 15.60
N LYS A 43 -10.71 12.60 16.12
CA LYS A 43 -11.85 12.26 16.96
C LYS A 43 -13.16 12.66 16.31
N LYS A 44 -14.29 12.17 16.81
CA LYS A 44 -15.61 12.66 16.41
C LYS A 44 -15.79 14.10 16.91
N SER A 45 -16.60 14.88 16.20
CA SER A 45 -16.91 16.28 16.59
C SER A 45 -17.57 16.39 17.96
N THR A 46 -18.28 15.35 18.40
CA THR A 46 -18.92 15.26 19.72
C THR A 46 -17.95 15.00 20.86
N ASP A 47 -16.74 14.52 20.57
CA ASP A 47 -15.80 14.14 21.61
C ASP A 47 -14.96 15.34 22.06
N SER A 48 -14.74 15.50 23.36
CA SER A 48 -13.86 16.52 23.93
C SER A 48 -12.42 16.06 24.12
N ILE A 49 -12.18 14.74 24.03
CA ILE A 49 -10.90 14.10 24.34
C ILE A 49 -10.24 13.62 23.07
N TYR A 50 -8.94 13.85 22.95
CA TYR A 50 -8.09 13.33 21.88
C TYR A 50 -7.29 12.12 22.37
N THR A 51 -7.05 11.16 21.50
CA THR A 51 -6.14 10.04 21.75
C THR A 51 -4.82 10.30 21.01
N TYR A 52 -3.70 10.03 21.67
CA TYR A 52 -2.38 10.12 21.06
C TYR A 52 -1.64 8.78 21.15
N GLY A 53 -0.65 8.60 20.27
CA GLY A 53 0.19 7.42 20.24
C GLY A 53 1.50 7.70 19.50
N PHE A 54 2.42 6.74 19.61
CA PHE A 54 3.70 6.79 18.92
C PHE A 54 3.72 5.79 17.76
N ILE A 55 4.05 6.25 16.55
CA ILE A 55 4.17 5.40 15.37
C ILE A 55 5.62 4.95 15.24
N TYR A 56 5.80 3.65 15.05
CA TYR A 56 7.11 3.02 14.84
C TYR A 56 7.01 1.87 13.85
N ILE A 57 8.16 1.35 13.41
CA ILE A 57 8.22 0.14 12.59
C ILE A 57 8.60 -1.03 13.49
N ASP A 58 7.70 -2.01 13.59
CA ASP A 58 8.05 -3.36 13.99
C ASP A 58 8.49 -4.11 12.72
N ILE A 59 9.75 -4.52 12.65
CA ILE A 59 10.30 -5.14 11.44
C ILE A 59 9.55 -6.43 11.05
N SER A 60 8.92 -7.09 12.00
CA SER A 60 8.14 -8.30 11.78
C SER A 60 6.67 -8.02 11.46
N ALA A 61 6.09 -7.00 12.08
CA ALA A 61 4.66 -6.69 11.98
C ALA A 61 4.33 -5.53 11.02
N GLY A 62 5.28 -4.61 10.77
CA GLY A 62 5.09 -3.43 9.94
C GLY A 62 4.87 -2.15 10.72
N ILE A 63 4.30 -1.15 10.05
CA ILE A 63 4.04 0.15 10.66
C ILE A 63 2.97 -0.01 11.74
N THR A 64 3.33 0.35 12.96
CA THR A 64 2.53 0.11 14.15
C THR A 64 2.38 1.40 14.95
N ILE A 65 1.21 1.62 15.53
CA ILE A 65 0.99 2.64 16.55
C ILE A 65 0.85 1.97 17.91
N GLN A 66 1.56 2.48 18.91
CA GLN A 66 1.29 2.18 20.31
C GLN A 66 0.63 3.41 20.93
N LEU A 67 -0.57 3.23 21.52
CA LEU A 67 -1.26 4.32 22.16
C LEU A 67 -0.52 4.74 23.41
N GLY A 68 -0.44 6.06 23.65
CA GLY A 68 0.23 6.65 24.81
C GLY A 68 -0.75 7.12 25.89
N GLY A 69 -1.97 7.47 25.49
CA GLY A 69 -2.98 8.01 26.39
C GLY A 69 -3.96 8.95 25.69
N SER A 70 -4.61 9.78 26.48
CA SER A 70 -5.53 10.79 26.00
C SER A 70 -5.24 12.17 26.57
N PHE A 71 -5.81 13.22 25.98
CA PHE A 71 -5.72 14.58 26.46
C PHE A 71 -6.93 15.41 26.00
N TYR A 72 -7.15 16.53 26.69
CA TYR A 72 -8.04 17.60 26.22
C TYR A 72 -7.25 18.91 26.09
N ILE A 73 -7.81 19.86 25.36
CA ILE A 73 -7.24 21.19 25.18
C ILE A 73 -8.00 22.15 26.10
N ASP A 74 -7.30 22.80 27.03
CA ASP A 74 -7.91 23.74 27.96
C ASP A 74 -8.18 25.11 27.30
N LYS A 75 -8.83 26.01 28.05
CA LYS A 75 -9.15 27.38 27.59
C LYS A 75 -7.92 28.22 27.19
N ASN A 76 -6.74 27.86 27.69
CA ASN A 76 -5.47 28.53 27.40
C ASN A 76 -4.74 27.84 26.22
N LYS A 77 -5.39 26.91 25.50
CA LYS A 77 -4.85 26.09 24.41
C LYS A 77 -3.71 25.15 24.84
N LYS A 78 -3.64 24.84 26.14
CA LYS A 78 -2.69 23.89 26.70
C LYS A 78 -3.22 22.46 26.64
N TYR A 79 -2.37 21.50 26.33
CA TYR A 79 -2.70 20.08 26.31
C TYR A 79 -2.60 19.50 27.71
N ILE A 80 -3.72 19.01 28.22
CA ILE A 80 -3.83 18.42 29.56
C ILE A 80 -4.03 16.93 29.40
N GLY A 81 -2.99 16.15 29.71
CA GLY A 81 -2.99 14.71 29.57
C GLY A 81 -3.80 14.01 30.66
N ASN A 82 -4.48 12.93 30.29
CA ASN A 82 -5.09 11.96 31.19
C ASN A 82 -4.26 10.68 31.17
N ALA A 83 -3.81 10.22 32.31
CA ALA A 83 -3.12 8.95 32.44
C ALA A 83 -4.16 7.81 32.31
N GLU A 84 -4.05 7.04 31.24
CA GLU A 84 -4.88 5.86 30.98
C GLU A 84 -4.01 4.64 30.75
N PRO A 85 -3.61 3.90 31.81
CA PRO A 85 -2.69 2.75 31.70
C PRO A 85 -3.14 1.69 30.68
N ALA A 86 -4.45 1.49 30.53
CA ALA A 86 -5.00 0.52 29.56
C ALA A 86 -4.70 0.89 28.10
N LEU A 87 -4.59 2.18 27.76
CA LEU A 87 -4.22 2.62 26.40
C LEU A 87 -2.74 2.36 26.12
N GLN A 88 -1.86 2.51 27.12
CA GLN A 88 -0.40 2.41 26.95
C GLN A 88 0.08 1.03 26.51
N ILE A 89 -0.70 -0.01 26.73
CA ILE A 89 -0.41 -1.39 26.26
C ILE A 89 -1.04 -1.70 24.92
N THR A 90 -1.88 -0.83 24.39
CA THR A 90 -2.61 -1.06 23.14
C THR A 90 -1.73 -0.75 21.95
N LYS A 91 -1.50 -1.77 21.13
CA LYS A 91 -0.77 -1.67 19.86
C LYS A 91 -1.69 -2.01 18.71
N LYS A 92 -1.57 -1.29 17.61
CA LYS A 92 -2.34 -1.55 16.40
C LYS A 92 -1.45 -1.41 15.18
N ARG A 93 -1.44 -2.44 14.33
CA ARG A 93 -0.84 -2.38 13.00
C ARG A 93 -1.62 -1.42 12.10
N LEU A 94 -0.90 -0.59 11.37
CA LEU A 94 -1.43 0.36 10.40
C LEU A 94 -1.12 -0.16 8.99
N ASP A 95 -2.05 -0.92 8.43
CA ASP A 95 -1.89 -1.62 7.15
C ASP A 95 -2.88 -1.16 6.07
N ASN A 96 -3.85 -0.32 6.43
CA ASN A 96 -4.81 0.22 5.48
C ASN A 96 -4.37 1.60 4.99
N PRO A 97 -4.06 1.78 3.69
CA PRO A 97 -3.67 3.09 3.14
C PRO A 97 -4.75 4.17 3.26
N ASN A 98 -6.02 3.77 3.45
CA ASN A 98 -7.15 4.68 3.64
C ASN A 98 -7.37 5.08 5.11
N ILE A 99 -6.43 4.78 6.01
CA ILE A 99 -6.47 5.28 7.39
C ILE A 99 -6.47 6.81 7.37
N VAL A 100 -7.34 7.38 8.19
CA VAL A 100 -7.49 8.83 8.32
C VAL A 100 -6.16 9.49 8.68
N LYS A 101 -5.90 10.65 8.11
CA LYS A 101 -4.70 11.44 8.40
C LYS A 101 -4.63 11.84 9.86
N MET A 102 -3.44 11.96 10.38
CA MET A 102 -3.12 12.24 11.77
C MET A 102 -2.47 13.61 11.92
N ALA A 103 -2.52 14.18 13.11
CA ALA A 103 -1.74 15.35 13.44
C ALA A 103 -0.45 14.92 14.17
N VAL A 104 0.69 15.48 13.77
CA VAL A 104 1.98 15.24 14.45
C VAL A 104 2.13 16.24 15.60
N LEU A 105 2.55 15.75 16.77
CA LEU A 105 2.86 16.60 17.91
C LEU A 105 4.25 17.25 17.72
N ASP A 106 4.33 18.55 17.94
CA ASP A 106 5.60 19.28 18.04
C ASP A 106 6.26 19.09 19.42
N ASP A 107 7.53 19.51 19.56
CA ASP A 107 8.30 19.37 20.80
C ASP A 107 7.64 20.08 22.00
N LYS A 108 6.94 21.20 21.77
CA LYS A 108 6.21 21.92 22.82
C LYS A 108 5.03 21.11 23.35
N LYS A 109 4.26 20.51 22.45
CA LYS A 109 3.09 19.70 22.82
C LYS A 109 3.49 18.36 23.45
N ILE A 110 4.59 17.78 23.00
CA ILE A 110 5.22 16.60 23.64
C ILE A 110 5.57 16.93 25.10
N ALA A 111 6.19 18.11 25.35
CA ALA A 111 6.52 18.55 26.71
C ALA A 111 5.28 18.86 27.56
N GLU A 112 4.24 19.48 27.00
CA GLU A 112 2.97 19.74 27.70
C GLU A 112 2.29 18.45 28.18
N LEU A 113 2.43 17.36 27.41
CA LEU A 113 1.91 16.03 27.75
C LEU A 113 2.88 15.21 28.63
N ASN A 114 4.01 15.80 29.03
CA ASN A 114 5.07 15.14 29.81
C ASN A 114 5.55 13.82 29.17
N LEU A 115 5.71 13.82 27.85
CA LEU A 115 6.18 12.67 27.08
C LEU A 115 7.68 12.78 26.81
N ALA A 116 8.37 11.63 26.81
CA ALA A 116 9.71 11.56 26.26
C ALA A 116 9.66 11.75 24.73
N LYS A 117 10.68 12.35 24.14
CA LYS A 117 10.78 12.54 22.69
C LYS A 117 10.70 11.19 21.93
N GLU A 118 11.40 10.19 22.44
CA GLU A 118 11.29 8.78 22.06
C GLU A 118 10.88 7.98 23.30
N PRO A 119 9.87 7.09 23.21
CA PRO A 119 9.50 6.22 24.33
C PRO A 119 10.63 5.23 24.66
N ASP A 120 10.87 4.94 25.94
CA ASP A 120 11.94 4.02 26.37
C ASP A 120 11.79 2.61 25.77
N TRP A 121 10.55 2.14 25.65
CA TRP A 121 10.27 0.82 25.07
C TRP A 121 10.63 0.71 23.58
N LEU A 122 10.86 1.81 22.85
CA LEU A 122 11.23 1.81 21.44
C LEU A 122 12.55 1.07 21.19
N ILE A 123 13.43 0.99 22.18
CA ILE A 123 14.70 0.25 22.10
C ILE A 123 14.50 -1.22 21.66
N HIS A 124 13.38 -1.83 22.05
CA HIS A 124 13.06 -3.22 21.70
C HIS A 124 12.66 -3.41 20.22
N TYR A 125 12.42 -2.32 19.49
CA TYR A 125 12.05 -2.32 18.07
C TYR A 125 13.14 -1.72 17.17
N LYS A 126 14.29 -1.34 17.75
CA LYS A 126 15.45 -0.88 16.96
C LYS A 126 16.06 -2.06 16.23
N PHE A 127 16.34 -1.90 14.96
CA PHE A 127 16.96 -2.89 14.08
C PHE A 127 18.06 -2.23 13.25
N SER A 128 18.97 -3.05 12.70
CA SER A 128 20.05 -2.55 11.84
C SER A 128 19.55 -2.31 10.41
N GLU A 129 19.71 -1.10 9.90
CA GLU A 129 19.51 -0.77 8.49
C GLU A 129 20.68 -1.22 7.60
N ASP A 130 21.72 -1.85 8.16
CA ASP A 130 22.81 -2.41 7.37
C ASP A 130 22.50 -3.81 6.82
N SER A 131 21.55 -4.50 7.39
CA SER A 131 21.08 -5.79 6.92
C SER A 131 20.27 -5.64 5.64
N VAL A 132 20.62 -6.38 4.59
CA VAL A 132 19.87 -6.42 3.32
C VAL A 132 18.43 -6.90 3.56
N GLU A 133 18.26 -7.92 4.41
CA GLU A 133 16.94 -8.42 4.78
C GLU A 133 16.10 -7.35 5.47
N ASN A 134 16.64 -6.61 6.44
CA ASN A 134 15.90 -5.54 7.12
C ASN A 134 15.53 -4.39 6.16
N LEU A 135 16.44 -4.01 5.28
CA LEU A 135 16.16 -3.01 4.24
C LEU A 135 15.03 -3.47 3.30
N LYS A 136 15.05 -4.74 2.90
CA LYS A 136 13.97 -5.32 2.09
C LYS A 136 12.65 -5.33 2.85
N GLN A 137 12.65 -5.73 4.13
CA GLN A 137 11.44 -5.74 4.96
C GLN A 137 10.86 -4.34 5.17
N LEU A 138 11.70 -3.33 5.36
CA LEU A 138 11.26 -1.93 5.37
C LEU A 138 10.57 -1.55 4.06
N GLY A 139 11.19 -1.86 2.93
CA GLY A 139 10.61 -1.63 1.62
C GLY A 139 9.27 -2.33 1.43
N TYR A 140 9.19 -3.60 1.82
CA TYR A 140 7.94 -4.35 1.81
C TYR A 140 6.84 -3.69 2.64
N HIS A 141 7.15 -3.24 3.87
CA HIS A 141 6.15 -2.59 4.72
C HIS A 141 5.64 -1.27 4.13
N PHE A 142 6.50 -0.48 3.51
CA PHE A 142 6.09 0.73 2.81
C PHE A 142 5.30 0.42 1.53
N ASN A 143 5.69 -0.58 0.75
CA ASN A 143 4.91 -1.06 -0.40
C ASN A 143 3.52 -1.50 0.00
N HIS A 144 3.41 -2.26 1.08
CA HIS A 144 2.15 -2.81 1.58
C HIS A 144 1.11 -1.72 1.91
N VAL A 145 1.57 -0.55 2.33
CA VAL A 145 0.70 0.61 2.65
C VAL A 145 0.62 1.64 1.50
N GLY A 146 1.14 1.31 0.32
CA GLY A 146 1.10 2.17 -0.87
C GLY A 146 2.11 3.32 -0.86
N ALA A 147 3.03 3.37 0.11
CA ALA A 147 4.08 4.38 0.20
C ALA A 147 5.33 3.98 -0.63
N CYS A 148 5.12 3.68 -1.93
CA CYS A 148 6.11 3.05 -2.79
C CYS A 148 7.37 3.91 -3.03
N GLU A 149 7.26 5.26 -3.02
CA GLU A 149 8.44 6.13 -3.09
C GLU A 149 9.36 5.93 -1.87
N LYS A 150 8.76 5.79 -0.67
CA LYS A 150 9.53 5.48 0.55
C LYS A 150 10.10 4.07 0.51
N ALA A 151 9.34 3.10 0.01
CA ALA A 151 9.82 1.73 -0.19
C ALA A 151 11.10 1.71 -1.02
N LEU A 152 11.13 2.42 -2.15
CA LEU A 152 12.29 2.50 -3.03
C LEU A 152 13.54 3.08 -2.37
N LEU A 153 13.43 3.93 -1.35
CA LEU A 153 14.59 4.43 -0.61
C LEU A 153 15.36 3.28 0.06
N TYR A 154 14.65 2.34 0.67
CA TYR A 154 15.24 1.20 1.36
C TYR A 154 15.59 0.07 0.39
N LEU A 155 14.70 -0.25 -0.54
CA LEU A 155 14.91 -1.32 -1.54
C LEU A 155 16.13 -1.04 -2.42
N ASN A 156 16.34 0.20 -2.84
CA ASN A 156 17.52 0.56 -3.63
C ASN A 156 18.81 0.51 -2.81
N LYS A 157 18.77 0.78 -1.49
CA LYS A 157 19.93 0.54 -0.60
C LYS A 157 20.25 -0.96 -0.54
N ALA A 158 19.23 -1.81 -0.38
CA ALA A 158 19.37 -3.27 -0.39
C ALA A 158 19.94 -3.77 -1.71
N TYR A 159 19.39 -3.30 -2.83
CA TYR A 159 19.79 -3.71 -4.18
C TYR A 159 21.26 -3.38 -4.52
N LYS A 160 21.76 -2.24 -4.02
CA LYS A 160 23.19 -1.89 -4.17
C LYS A 160 24.11 -2.84 -3.41
N LYS A 161 23.65 -3.42 -2.30
CA LYS A 161 24.42 -4.37 -1.49
C LYS A 161 24.36 -5.79 -2.07
N GLU A 162 23.16 -6.26 -2.43
CA GLU A 162 22.91 -7.62 -2.91
C GLU A 162 21.74 -7.63 -3.92
N PRO A 163 22.01 -7.44 -5.22
CA PRO A 163 20.97 -7.29 -6.26
C PRO A 163 19.99 -8.45 -6.34
N HIS A 164 20.47 -9.70 -6.11
CA HIS A 164 19.65 -10.91 -6.25
C HIS A 164 19.18 -11.47 -4.90
N HIS A 165 19.16 -10.63 -3.86
CA HIS A 165 18.60 -11.05 -2.58
C HIS A 165 17.14 -11.48 -2.73
N LYS A 166 16.79 -12.62 -2.15
CA LYS A 166 15.48 -13.28 -2.34
C LYS A 166 14.31 -12.30 -2.12
N GLY A 167 13.49 -12.12 -3.15
CA GLY A 167 12.29 -11.28 -3.14
C GLY A 167 12.55 -9.78 -3.34
N LEU A 168 13.81 -9.32 -3.34
CA LEU A 168 14.12 -7.89 -3.43
C LEU A 168 13.71 -7.28 -4.78
N GLU A 169 14.02 -7.94 -5.88
CA GLU A 169 13.71 -7.47 -7.22
C GLU A 169 12.19 -7.42 -7.46
N PHE A 170 11.45 -8.34 -6.85
CA PHE A 170 9.99 -8.29 -6.86
C PHE A 170 9.46 -7.01 -6.18
N GLU A 171 9.94 -6.71 -4.98
CA GLU A 171 9.50 -5.52 -4.23
C GLU A 171 9.85 -4.21 -4.96
N ILE A 172 11.02 -4.13 -5.60
CA ILE A 172 11.42 -2.97 -6.41
C ILE A 172 10.50 -2.82 -7.62
N ALA A 173 10.25 -3.91 -8.34
CA ALA A 173 9.41 -3.90 -9.52
C ALA A 173 7.95 -3.56 -9.18
N TYR A 174 7.43 -4.12 -8.09
CA TYR A 174 6.12 -3.78 -7.56
C TYR A 174 6.00 -2.27 -7.27
N ALA A 175 6.98 -1.70 -6.57
CA ALA A 175 6.99 -0.27 -6.27
C ALA A 175 6.99 0.59 -7.54
N TYR A 176 7.83 0.29 -8.52
CA TYR A 176 7.85 1.00 -9.80
C TYR A 176 6.54 0.86 -10.57
N ASN A 177 5.96 -0.35 -10.62
CA ASN A 177 4.67 -0.59 -11.25
C ASN A 177 3.55 0.21 -10.60
N HIS A 178 3.52 0.25 -9.27
CA HIS A 178 2.53 1.03 -8.51
C HIS A 178 2.64 2.53 -8.77
N LEU A 179 3.87 3.04 -8.95
CA LEU A 179 4.15 4.43 -9.29
C LEU A 179 3.96 4.75 -10.80
N GLY A 180 3.56 3.79 -11.61
CA GLY A 180 3.41 3.95 -13.06
C GLY A 180 4.74 4.07 -13.82
N GLN A 181 5.87 3.75 -13.18
CA GLN A 181 7.22 3.83 -13.76
C GLN A 181 7.60 2.48 -14.40
N TYR A 182 6.78 2.01 -15.33
CA TYR A 182 6.89 0.69 -15.96
C TYR A 182 8.22 0.50 -16.73
N ASP A 183 8.75 1.54 -17.30
CA ASP A 183 10.06 1.59 -17.97
C ASP A 183 11.22 1.23 -17.02
N LYS A 184 11.09 1.52 -15.73
CA LYS A 184 12.07 1.15 -14.71
C LYS A 184 11.85 -0.26 -14.14
N SER A 185 10.60 -0.69 -14.06
CA SER A 185 10.24 -2.03 -13.59
C SER A 185 10.73 -3.13 -14.55
N ILE A 186 10.53 -2.94 -15.86
CA ILE A 186 10.83 -3.94 -16.89
C ILE A 186 12.28 -4.44 -16.82
N PRO A 187 13.34 -3.58 -16.88
CA PRO A 187 14.71 -4.06 -16.87
C PRO A 187 15.10 -4.80 -15.58
N ILE A 188 14.51 -4.43 -14.44
CA ILE A 188 14.72 -5.14 -13.16
C ILE A 188 14.17 -6.56 -13.28
N LEU A 189 12.95 -6.72 -13.78
CA LEU A 189 12.29 -8.02 -13.91
C LEU A 189 12.94 -8.90 -14.99
N GLU A 190 13.34 -8.33 -16.12
CA GLU A 190 14.07 -9.07 -17.16
C GLU A 190 15.41 -9.60 -16.65
N LYS A 191 16.12 -8.83 -15.81
CA LYS A 191 17.36 -9.27 -15.16
C LYS A 191 17.06 -10.34 -14.10
N ALA A 192 16.03 -10.16 -13.28
CA ALA A 192 15.60 -11.14 -12.28
C ALA A 192 15.26 -12.49 -12.91
N LEU A 193 14.57 -12.49 -14.05
CA LEU A 193 14.20 -13.69 -14.81
C LEU A 193 15.40 -14.44 -15.42
N LYS A 194 16.52 -13.76 -15.67
CA LYS A 194 17.76 -14.45 -16.08
C LYS A 194 18.36 -15.25 -14.92
N ASN A 195 18.14 -14.78 -13.68
CA ASN A 195 18.63 -15.42 -12.48
C ASN A 195 17.66 -16.51 -11.97
N ASP A 196 16.35 -16.23 -12.00
CA ASP A 196 15.28 -17.18 -11.60
C ASP A 196 14.15 -17.20 -12.62
N SER A 197 14.33 -18.01 -13.67
CA SER A 197 13.39 -18.13 -14.79
C SER A 197 12.10 -18.88 -14.46
N LYS A 198 11.97 -19.43 -13.25
CA LYS A 198 10.77 -20.16 -12.80
C LYS A 198 9.89 -19.35 -11.85
N ASN A 199 10.29 -18.16 -11.45
CA ASN A 199 9.55 -17.33 -10.53
C ASN A 199 8.35 -16.67 -11.23
N TYR A 200 7.17 -17.22 -11.01
CA TYR A 200 5.93 -16.72 -11.65
C TYR A 200 5.60 -15.29 -11.25
N SER A 201 6.02 -14.84 -10.05
CA SER A 201 5.74 -13.48 -9.58
C SER A 201 6.45 -12.43 -10.43
N PHE A 202 7.65 -12.74 -10.95
CA PHE A 202 8.33 -11.85 -11.90
C PHE A 202 7.57 -11.74 -13.22
N TYR A 203 7.02 -12.85 -13.73
CA TYR A 203 6.18 -12.82 -14.94
C TYR A 203 4.89 -12.04 -14.71
N ARG A 204 4.28 -12.14 -13.51
CA ARG A 204 3.09 -11.37 -13.16
C ARG A 204 3.35 -9.87 -13.25
N GLU A 205 4.38 -9.39 -12.57
CA GLU A 205 4.74 -7.98 -12.57
C GLU A 205 5.20 -7.47 -13.95
N LEU A 206 5.96 -8.29 -14.67
CA LEU A 206 6.44 -7.95 -16.03
C LEU A 206 5.27 -7.88 -17.03
N GLY A 207 4.35 -8.84 -16.98
CA GLY A 207 3.15 -8.82 -17.80
C GLY A 207 2.28 -7.59 -17.50
N TYR A 208 2.16 -7.21 -16.23
CA TYR A 208 1.46 -5.99 -15.84
C TYR A 208 2.11 -4.75 -16.45
N ALA A 209 3.42 -4.59 -16.32
CA ALA A 209 4.15 -3.46 -16.88
C ALA A 209 3.98 -3.36 -18.41
N TYR A 210 4.12 -4.48 -19.13
CA TYR A 210 3.89 -4.52 -20.58
C TYR A 210 2.46 -4.15 -20.95
N SER A 211 1.46 -4.66 -20.23
CA SER A 211 0.05 -4.35 -20.46
C SER A 211 -0.24 -2.86 -20.28
N LYS A 212 0.31 -2.24 -19.23
CA LYS A 212 0.14 -0.80 -18.98
C LYS A 212 0.82 0.10 -20.03
N LEU A 213 1.88 -0.39 -20.67
CA LEU A 213 2.53 0.26 -21.81
C LEU A 213 1.87 -0.09 -23.16
N ASN A 214 0.73 -0.77 -23.15
CA ASN A 214 0.01 -1.24 -24.34
C ASN A 214 0.83 -2.18 -25.25
N LYS A 215 1.85 -2.85 -24.69
CA LYS A 215 2.65 -3.89 -25.35
C LYS A 215 1.99 -5.25 -25.19
N LEU A 216 0.75 -5.38 -25.73
CA LEU A 216 -0.14 -6.50 -25.38
C LEU A 216 0.40 -7.87 -25.82
N ASP A 217 1.12 -7.97 -26.93
CA ASP A 217 1.72 -9.25 -27.38
C ASP A 217 2.79 -9.72 -26.39
N MET A 218 3.60 -8.80 -25.86
CA MET A 218 4.61 -9.10 -24.84
C MET A 218 3.95 -9.47 -23.51
N ALA A 219 2.91 -8.73 -23.13
CA ALA A 219 2.12 -9.03 -21.93
C ALA A 219 1.48 -10.42 -22.01
N GLU A 220 0.85 -10.75 -23.12
CA GLU A 220 0.20 -12.05 -23.34
C GLU A 220 1.19 -13.21 -23.23
N LYS A 221 2.34 -13.11 -23.91
CA LYS A 221 3.41 -14.12 -23.83
C LYS A 221 3.92 -14.29 -22.41
N THR A 222 4.10 -13.17 -21.71
CA THR A 222 4.61 -13.12 -20.33
C THR A 222 3.61 -13.74 -19.36
N TYR A 223 2.33 -13.36 -19.43
CA TYR A 223 1.29 -13.91 -18.57
C TYR A 223 1.03 -15.40 -18.83
N LYS A 224 1.04 -15.86 -20.09
CA LYS A 224 0.94 -17.30 -20.41
C LYS A 224 2.04 -18.09 -19.71
N LYS A 225 3.27 -17.57 -19.70
CA LYS A 225 4.38 -18.22 -18.99
C LYS A 225 4.19 -18.19 -17.47
N GLY A 226 3.81 -17.05 -16.87
CA GLY A 226 3.52 -16.94 -15.44
C GLY A 226 2.40 -17.89 -14.99
N ILE A 227 1.30 -17.95 -15.73
CA ILE A 227 0.17 -18.88 -15.47
C ILE A 227 0.64 -20.34 -15.52
N SER A 228 1.52 -20.69 -16.45
CA SER A 228 2.04 -22.07 -16.57
C SER A 228 2.95 -22.48 -15.40
N LEU A 229 3.54 -21.52 -14.70
CA LEU A 229 4.49 -21.74 -13.59
C LEU A 229 3.85 -21.63 -12.20
N SER A 230 2.78 -20.88 -12.07
CA SER A 230 2.10 -20.71 -10.79
C SER A 230 1.26 -21.94 -10.44
N ASP A 231 1.22 -22.30 -9.17
CA ASP A 231 0.31 -23.32 -8.62
C ASP A 231 -0.97 -22.67 -8.05
N SER A 232 -0.98 -21.37 -7.83
CA SER A 232 -2.08 -20.62 -7.25
C SER A 232 -3.13 -20.22 -8.29
N ASN A 233 -4.36 -20.70 -8.13
CA ASN A 233 -5.48 -20.28 -8.97
C ASN A 233 -5.82 -18.79 -8.81
N PHE A 234 -5.58 -18.21 -7.62
CA PHE A 234 -5.73 -16.78 -7.40
C PHE A 234 -4.78 -15.98 -8.30
N GLU A 235 -3.48 -16.30 -8.28
CA GLU A 235 -2.46 -15.64 -9.11
C GLU A 235 -2.71 -15.84 -10.61
N LYS A 236 -3.14 -17.03 -11.01
CA LYS A 236 -3.52 -17.32 -12.42
C LYS A 236 -4.68 -16.46 -12.89
N SER A 237 -5.70 -16.31 -12.02
CA SER A 237 -6.88 -15.50 -12.35
C SER A 237 -6.56 -14.01 -12.37
N GLU A 238 -5.65 -13.53 -11.51
CA GLU A 238 -5.15 -12.15 -11.53
C GLU A 238 -4.43 -11.82 -12.84
N MET A 239 -3.48 -12.66 -13.25
CA MET A 239 -2.78 -12.50 -14.53
C MET A 239 -3.75 -12.52 -15.72
N ALA A 240 -4.73 -13.41 -15.69
CA ALA A 240 -5.70 -13.55 -16.76
C ALA A 240 -6.66 -12.35 -16.85
N VAL A 241 -7.17 -11.85 -15.73
CA VAL A 241 -8.07 -10.68 -15.75
C VAL A 241 -7.34 -9.40 -16.17
N ASN A 242 -6.08 -9.23 -15.79
CA ASN A 242 -5.26 -8.10 -16.24
C ASN A 242 -5.08 -8.12 -17.76
N MET A 243 -4.92 -9.30 -18.37
CA MET A 243 -4.83 -9.42 -19.83
C MET A 243 -6.18 -9.17 -20.51
N ALA A 244 -7.28 -9.70 -19.93
CA ALA A 244 -8.63 -9.43 -20.39
C ALA A 244 -8.93 -7.93 -20.39
N GLN A 245 -8.55 -7.22 -19.32
CA GLN A 245 -8.66 -5.76 -19.22
C GLN A 245 -7.88 -5.05 -20.34
N GLY A 246 -6.66 -5.48 -20.63
CA GLY A 246 -5.87 -4.91 -21.73
C GLY A 246 -6.60 -4.99 -23.06
N TYR A 247 -7.15 -6.15 -23.42
CA TYR A 247 -7.91 -6.33 -24.64
C TYR A 247 -9.29 -5.64 -24.63
N PHE A 248 -9.92 -5.53 -23.45
CA PHE A 248 -11.13 -4.74 -23.29
C PHE A 248 -10.89 -3.27 -23.65
N LEU A 249 -9.79 -2.70 -23.19
CA LEU A 249 -9.45 -1.28 -23.39
C LEU A 249 -9.21 -0.96 -24.88
N ILE A 250 -8.60 -1.88 -25.63
CA ILE A 250 -8.36 -1.69 -27.07
C ILE A 250 -9.51 -2.21 -27.95
N LYS A 251 -10.62 -2.65 -27.33
CA LYS A 251 -11.81 -3.16 -28.02
C LYS A 251 -11.57 -4.40 -28.90
N ASN A 252 -10.65 -5.26 -28.54
CA ASN A 252 -10.44 -6.54 -29.19
C ASN A 252 -11.32 -7.63 -28.53
N LYS A 253 -12.56 -7.78 -29.03
CA LYS A 253 -13.57 -8.69 -28.45
C LYS A 253 -13.10 -10.15 -28.42
N ALA A 254 -12.54 -10.64 -29.51
CA ALA A 254 -12.13 -12.05 -29.63
C ALA A 254 -11.06 -12.39 -28.56
N LYS A 255 -10.06 -11.53 -28.41
CA LYS A 255 -9.02 -11.71 -27.41
C LYS A 255 -9.52 -11.49 -25.98
N PHE A 256 -10.42 -10.53 -25.79
CA PHE A 256 -11.08 -10.34 -24.50
C PHE A 256 -11.81 -11.62 -24.07
N ASP A 257 -12.62 -12.22 -24.95
CA ASP A 257 -13.37 -13.44 -24.65
C ASP A 257 -12.46 -14.64 -24.34
N GLU A 258 -11.34 -14.78 -25.08
CA GLU A 258 -10.31 -15.79 -24.76
C GLU A 258 -9.82 -15.65 -23.31
N TRP A 259 -9.43 -14.44 -22.92
CA TRP A 259 -8.85 -14.18 -21.59
C TRP A 259 -9.90 -14.13 -20.48
N ALA A 260 -11.12 -13.71 -20.75
CA ALA A 260 -12.25 -13.82 -19.83
C ALA A 260 -12.54 -15.29 -19.47
N LYS A 261 -12.51 -16.18 -20.47
CA LYS A 261 -12.65 -17.63 -20.24
C LYS A 261 -11.51 -18.19 -19.38
N ILE A 262 -10.26 -17.76 -19.61
CA ILE A 262 -9.11 -18.16 -18.80
C ILE A 262 -9.27 -17.66 -17.35
N THR A 263 -9.72 -16.41 -17.17
CA THR A 263 -10.00 -15.86 -15.85
C THR A 263 -11.02 -16.71 -15.11
N ARG A 264 -12.18 -17.00 -15.71
CA ARG A 264 -13.24 -17.81 -15.09
C ARG A 264 -12.81 -19.26 -14.82
N LYS A 265 -11.86 -19.81 -15.59
CA LYS A 265 -11.31 -21.15 -15.32
C LYS A 265 -10.60 -21.22 -13.97
N TYR A 266 -9.93 -20.15 -13.56
CA TYR A 266 -9.11 -20.13 -12.35
C TYR A 266 -9.73 -19.34 -11.19
N ALA A 267 -10.59 -18.37 -11.49
CA ALA A 267 -11.26 -17.56 -10.47
C ALA A 267 -12.31 -18.37 -9.73
N GLU A 268 -12.35 -18.22 -8.41
CA GLU A 268 -13.46 -18.70 -7.60
C GLU A 268 -14.76 -17.98 -8.01
N LYS A 269 -15.88 -18.69 -7.90
CA LYS A 269 -17.19 -18.11 -8.12
C LYS A 269 -17.38 -16.91 -7.18
N ASP A 270 -17.90 -15.82 -7.71
CA ASP A 270 -18.14 -14.57 -6.98
C ASP A 270 -16.88 -13.87 -6.42
N SER A 271 -15.68 -14.32 -6.83
CA SER A 271 -14.42 -13.61 -6.50
C SER A 271 -14.36 -12.23 -7.19
N GLN A 272 -13.47 -11.37 -6.71
CA GLN A 272 -13.26 -10.06 -7.32
C GLN A 272 -12.91 -10.15 -8.82
N TYR A 273 -12.14 -11.15 -9.24
CA TYR A 273 -11.72 -11.30 -10.64
C TYR A 273 -12.85 -11.79 -11.53
N ALA A 274 -13.72 -12.67 -11.03
CA ALA A 274 -14.94 -13.06 -11.73
C ALA A 274 -15.86 -11.83 -11.94
N ARG A 275 -16.08 -11.04 -10.87
CA ARG A 275 -16.88 -9.81 -10.95
C ARG A 275 -16.31 -8.76 -11.91
N TYR A 276 -14.99 -8.64 -12.03
CA TYR A 276 -14.39 -7.74 -13.03
C TYR A 276 -14.72 -8.18 -14.46
N ILE A 277 -14.69 -9.47 -14.75
CA ILE A 277 -15.10 -9.97 -16.08
C ILE A 277 -16.58 -9.66 -16.35
N ASP A 278 -17.48 -9.92 -15.37
CA ASP A 278 -18.91 -9.61 -15.50
C ASP A 278 -19.13 -8.11 -15.75
N LEU A 279 -18.38 -7.24 -15.09
CA LEU A 279 -18.43 -5.80 -15.30
C LEU A 279 -17.98 -5.42 -16.72
N PHE A 280 -16.87 -5.97 -17.21
CA PHE A 280 -16.36 -5.68 -18.55
C PHE A 280 -17.32 -6.17 -19.65
N GLU A 281 -17.94 -7.33 -19.48
CA GLU A 281 -18.96 -7.84 -20.40
C GLU A 281 -20.18 -6.93 -20.43
N LYS A 282 -20.72 -6.56 -19.28
CA LYS A 282 -21.83 -5.62 -19.17
C LYS A 282 -21.52 -4.27 -19.81
N GLU A 283 -20.33 -3.73 -19.60
CA GLU A 283 -19.92 -2.45 -20.22
C GLU A 283 -19.68 -2.60 -21.73
N TRP A 284 -19.30 -3.79 -22.18
CA TRP A 284 -19.14 -4.04 -23.61
C TRP A 284 -20.45 -3.92 -24.36
N ASP A 285 -21.52 -4.49 -23.80
CA ASP A 285 -22.85 -4.51 -24.41
C ASP A 285 -23.57 -3.14 -24.31
N ASN A 286 -23.30 -2.36 -23.27
CA ASN A 286 -23.95 -1.04 -23.04
C ASN A 286 -23.40 0.09 -23.94
N LYS A 287 -22.33 -0.13 -24.70
CA LYS A 287 -21.68 0.90 -25.56
C LYS A 287 -21.97 0.68 -27.06
N ARG A 288 -23.09 0.04 -27.37
CA ARG A 288 -23.63 -0.04 -28.73
C ARG A 288 -24.52 1.14 -29.07
#